data_02d45f968ea7bad3cb27adc2f6c6710d
#
_entry.id   02d45f968ea7bad3cb27adc2f6c6710d
#
_cell.length_a   1.000
_cell.length_b   1.000
_cell.length_c   1.000
_cell.angle_alpha   90.00
_cell.angle_beta   90.00
_cell.angle_gamma   90.00
#
_symmetry.space_group_name_H-M   'P 1'
#
loop_
_entity.id
_entity.type
_entity.pdbx_description
1 polymer ?
#
loop_
_entity_poly.entity_id
_entity_poly.type
_entity_poly.pdbx_seq_one_letter_code
_entity_poly.pdbx_strand_id
1 'polypeptide(L)'
;MNKVFILIFSVLFFTSCKQPAKVQNKDEKVVIVPGFNADSAYQYVQKQVDFGPRVPNSTAHKLCADYLSASLKNFGAKVIEQKADLQAYNGVVLKSTNIIGSYNIESKTRILLCAHWDSRPISDHDSNPQNFNKPVLGANDGASGVGVLLEMARVFGKNTPNVGIDIVLFDAEDYGAPENFVGNSENSWCLGSQYWSANPHVAGYTAKYGILLDMVGAPNATFYKEQISMSYAPDVVNNVWSIARNLGFSQYFINENGGAITDDHLYVNKIAGIPCIDIIHFNPNSEHGFGDFWHTVNDTMENIDKNTLFAVGTTLMNVVYKE
;
A
#
# COMPACT_ATOMS: atom_id res chain seq x y z
N MET A 1 -50.22 86.81 2.22
CA MET A 1 -50.04 86.15 0.89
C MET A 1 -48.82 85.24 1.02
N ASN A 2 -49.06 83.98 1.40
CA ASN A 2 -47.98 83.00 1.58
C ASN A 2 -47.94 82.11 0.34
N LYS A 3 -46.82 82.15 -0.38
CA LYS A 3 -46.58 81.25 -1.52
C LYS A 3 -45.94 79.97 -1.00
N VAL A 4 -46.64 78.83 -1.15
CA VAL A 4 -46.09 77.52 -0.89
C VAL A 4 -45.39 77.02 -2.14
N PHE A 5 -44.09 76.69 -2.02
CA PHE A 5 -43.32 76.04 -3.08
C PHE A 5 -43.40 74.53 -2.84
N ILE A 6 -43.96 73.79 -3.79
CA ILE A 6 -43.96 72.32 -3.79
C ILE A 6 -42.74 71.85 -4.59
N LEU A 7 -41.81 71.17 -3.90
CA LEU A 7 -40.62 70.55 -4.51
C LEU A 7 -41.00 69.11 -4.86
N ILE A 8 -41.06 68.81 -6.20
CA ILE A 8 -41.29 67.43 -6.70
C ILE A 8 -39.93 66.73 -6.75
N PHE A 9 -39.80 65.67 -5.93
CA PHE A 9 -38.59 64.79 -5.93
C PHE A 9 -38.88 63.62 -6.91
N SER A 10 -38.21 63.65 -8.07
CA SER A 10 -38.22 62.52 -9.01
C SER A 10 -37.27 61.42 -8.56
N VAL A 11 -37.81 60.28 -8.15
CA VAL A 11 -37.01 59.09 -7.82
C VAL A 11 -36.79 58.27 -9.11
N LEU A 12 -35.56 58.27 -9.57
CA LEU A 12 -35.07 57.42 -10.69
C LEU A 12 -34.78 56.01 -10.13
N PHE A 13 -35.65 55.07 -10.48
CA PHE A 13 -35.37 53.65 -10.26
C PHE A 13 -34.40 53.10 -11.31
N PHE A 14 -33.14 52.85 -10.90
CA PHE A 14 -32.20 52.07 -11.68
C PHE A 14 -32.52 50.58 -11.51
N THR A 15 -33.16 49.96 -12.51
CA THR A 15 -33.31 48.52 -12.60
C THR A 15 -31.96 47.93 -13.09
N SER A 16 -31.17 47.43 -12.16
CA SER A 16 -29.96 46.66 -12.45
C SER A 16 -30.36 45.26 -12.93
N CYS A 17 -30.32 45.03 -14.24
CA CYS A 17 -30.40 43.68 -14.80
C CYS A 17 -29.13 42.90 -14.41
N LYS A 18 -29.24 42.03 -13.42
CA LYS A 18 -28.21 41.02 -13.17
C LYS A 18 -28.25 40.01 -14.32
N GLN A 19 -27.22 40.01 -15.16
CA GLN A 19 -26.99 38.92 -16.11
C GLN A 19 -26.79 37.62 -15.34
N PRO A 20 -27.45 36.49 -15.73
CA PRO A 20 -27.18 35.21 -15.11
C PRO A 20 -25.71 34.83 -15.36
N ALA A 21 -25.00 34.48 -14.28
CA ALA A 21 -23.65 33.98 -14.37
C ALA A 21 -23.64 32.73 -15.26
N LYS A 22 -22.86 32.77 -16.34
CA LYS A 22 -22.59 31.58 -17.17
C LYS A 22 -21.99 30.52 -16.23
N VAL A 23 -22.75 29.48 -15.91
CA VAL A 23 -22.24 28.25 -15.35
C VAL A 23 -21.31 27.68 -16.42
N GLN A 24 -20.00 27.83 -16.23
CA GLN A 24 -19.02 27.08 -16.98
C GLN A 24 -19.16 25.63 -16.49
N ASN A 25 -19.89 24.81 -17.24
CA ASN A 25 -19.70 23.37 -17.18
C ASN A 25 -18.23 23.14 -17.59
N LYS A 26 -17.35 22.92 -16.58
CA LYS A 26 -16.12 22.19 -16.83
C LYS A 26 -16.60 20.81 -17.26
N ASP A 27 -16.40 20.46 -18.52
CA ASP A 27 -16.47 19.08 -18.97
C ASP A 27 -15.45 18.30 -18.11
N GLU A 28 -15.92 17.68 -17.03
CA GLU A 28 -15.11 16.75 -16.26
C GLU A 28 -14.79 15.59 -17.19
N LYS A 29 -13.53 15.52 -17.59
CA LYS A 29 -13.02 14.45 -18.43
C LYS A 29 -13.26 13.14 -17.67
N VAL A 30 -14.20 12.33 -18.15
CA VAL A 30 -14.49 11.04 -17.53
C VAL A 30 -13.23 10.20 -17.58
N VAL A 31 -12.64 9.93 -16.42
CA VAL A 31 -11.46 9.09 -16.31
C VAL A 31 -11.94 7.64 -16.32
N ILE A 32 -11.52 6.90 -17.35
CA ILE A 32 -11.79 5.46 -17.43
C ILE A 32 -10.76 4.74 -16.58
N VAL A 33 -11.23 4.08 -15.50
CA VAL A 33 -10.39 3.25 -14.63
C VAL A 33 -10.45 1.82 -15.15
N PRO A 34 -9.30 1.19 -15.51
CA PRO A 34 -9.26 -0.21 -15.90
C PRO A 34 -9.69 -1.14 -14.77
N GLY A 35 -10.34 -2.28 -15.11
CA GLY A 35 -10.77 -3.25 -14.13
C GLY A 35 -9.60 -3.99 -13.49
N PHE A 36 -9.74 -4.31 -12.19
CA PHE A 36 -8.84 -5.19 -11.45
C PHE A 36 -9.34 -6.64 -11.49
N ASN A 37 -8.44 -7.60 -11.68
CA ASN A 37 -8.78 -9.03 -11.75
C ASN A 37 -8.28 -9.78 -10.50
N ALA A 38 -9.20 -10.09 -9.59
CA ALA A 38 -8.89 -10.78 -8.34
C ALA A 38 -8.40 -12.24 -8.55
N ASP A 39 -8.85 -12.93 -9.61
CA ASP A 39 -8.34 -14.26 -9.91
C ASP A 39 -6.87 -14.22 -10.29
N SER A 40 -6.45 -13.22 -11.06
CA SER A 40 -5.04 -13.01 -11.37
C SER A 40 -4.22 -12.67 -10.11
N ALA A 41 -4.71 -11.77 -9.26
CA ALA A 41 -4.05 -11.44 -8.00
C ALA A 41 -3.88 -12.67 -7.11
N TYR A 42 -4.94 -13.48 -6.96
CA TYR A 42 -4.90 -14.74 -6.22
C TYR A 42 -3.86 -15.72 -6.78
N GLN A 43 -3.76 -15.84 -8.11
CA GLN A 43 -2.75 -16.69 -8.74
C GLN A 43 -1.32 -16.18 -8.52
N TYR A 44 -1.12 -14.85 -8.42
CA TYR A 44 0.18 -14.28 -8.09
C TYR A 44 0.55 -14.53 -6.61
N VAL A 45 -0.42 -14.56 -5.68
CA VAL A 45 -0.19 -15.02 -4.31
C VAL A 45 0.20 -16.49 -4.31
N GLN A 46 -0.63 -17.36 -4.94
CA GLN A 46 -0.37 -18.80 -5.04
C GLN A 46 1.03 -19.11 -5.59
N LYS A 47 1.45 -18.37 -6.64
CA LYS A 47 2.75 -18.59 -7.25
C LYS A 47 3.92 -18.29 -6.31
N GLN A 48 3.80 -17.27 -5.45
CA GLN A 48 4.79 -16.99 -4.41
C GLN A 48 4.83 -18.10 -3.36
N VAL A 49 3.66 -18.56 -2.91
CA VAL A 49 3.52 -19.66 -1.95
C VAL A 49 4.07 -20.98 -2.50
N ASP A 50 3.91 -21.24 -3.80
CA ASP A 50 4.42 -22.45 -4.46
C ASP A 50 5.95 -22.62 -4.40
N PHE A 51 6.70 -21.52 -4.19
CA PHE A 51 8.15 -21.59 -3.95
C PHE A 51 8.49 -22.12 -2.55
N GLY A 52 7.53 -22.09 -1.63
CA GLY A 52 7.71 -22.32 -0.20
C GLY A 52 7.98 -21.05 0.58
N PRO A 53 8.34 -21.15 1.87
CA PRO A 53 8.67 -20.02 2.72
C PRO A 53 9.80 -19.18 2.11
N ARG A 54 9.54 -17.90 1.90
CA ARG A 54 10.48 -16.96 1.26
C ARG A 54 11.41 -16.33 2.28
N VAL A 55 11.87 -17.14 3.22
CA VAL A 55 12.82 -16.71 4.26
C VAL A 55 14.11 -16.22 3.60
N PRO A 56 14.60 -15.03 3.92
CA PRO A 56 15.87 -14.52 3.41
C PRO A 56 17.02 -15.53 3.48
N ASN A 57 17.86 -15.59 2.45
CA ASN A 57 18.94 -16.58 2.23
C ASN A 57 18.48 -17.99 1.80
N SER A 58 17.20 -18.30 1.74
CA SER A 58 16.72 -19.61 1.28
C SER A 58 16.69 -19.72 -0.26
N THR A 59 16.60 -20.96 -0.75
CA THR A 59 16.40 -21.20 -2.20
C THR A 59 15.04 -20.67 -2.66
N ALA A 60 13.98 -20.83 -1.84
CA ALA A 60 12.64 -20.32 -2.14
C ALA A 60 12.65 -18.79 -2.29
N HIS A 61 13.33 -18.09 -1.40
CA HIS A 61 13.53 -16.65 -1.44
C HIS A 61 14.19 -16.22 -2.77
N LYS A 62 15.33 -16.85 -3.12
CA LYS A 62 15.99 -16.53 -4.39
C LYS A 62 15.10 -16.77 -5.61
N LEU A 63 14.42 -17.91 -5.70
CA LEU A 63 13.55 -18.24 -6.83
C LEU A 63 12.36 -17.28 -6.92
N CYS A 64 11.80 -16.87 -5.77
CA CYS A 64 10.73 -15.89 -5.73
C CYS A 64 11.21 -14.50 -6.19
N ALA A 65 12.37 -14.04 -5.75
CA ALA A 65 12.97 -12.77 -6.21
C ALA A 65 13.13 -12.76 -7.74
N ASP A 66 13.70 -13.83 -8.31
CA ASP A 66 13.87 -13.99 -9.76
C ASP A 66 12.51 -13.93 -10.49
N TYR A 67 11.47 -14.57 -9.94
CA TYR A 67 10.11 -14.56 -10.48
C TYR A 67 9.46 -13.17 -10.42
N LEU A 68 9.57 -12.47 -9.31
CA LEU A 68 8.97 -11.13 -9.10
C LEU A 68 9.62 -10.11 -10.04
N SER A 69 10.95 -10.11 -10.13
CA SER A 69 11.71 -9.27 -11.05
C SER A 69 11.33 -9.52 -12.51
N ALA A 70 11.25 -10.79 -12.92
CA ALA A 70 10.83 -11.18 -14.27
C ALA A 70 9.38 -10.78 -14.55
N SER A 71 8.46 -10.94 -13.58
CA SER A 71 7.05 -10.58 -13.72
C SER A 71 6.86 -9.09 -13.96
N LEU A 72 7.46 -8.23 -13.14
CA LEU A 72 7.41 -6.77 -13.32
C LEU A 72 7.98 -6.36 -14.68
N LYS A 73 9.11 -6.95 -15.09
CA LYS A 73 9.73 -6.71 -16.41
C LYS A 73 8.80 -7.13 -17.55
N ASN A 74 8.18 -8.31 -17.46
CA ASN A 74 7.23 -8.80 -18.47
C ASN A 74 5.97 -7.94 -18.55
N PHE A 75 5.59 -7.28 -17.45
CA PHE A 75 4.49 -6.31 -17.40
C PHE A 75 4.92 -4.90 -17.83
N GLY A 76 6.11 -4.73 -18.39
CA GLY A 76 6.58 -3.48 -19.00
C GLY A 76 7.21 -2.49 -18.04
N ALA A 77 7.50 -2.86 -16.80
CA ALA A 77 8.24 -2.00 -15.88
C ALA A 77 9.71 -1.87 -16.26
N LYS A 78 10.32 -0.70 -16.00
CA LYS A 78 11.76 -0.61 -15.85
C LYS A 78 12.12 -1.15 -14.46
N VAL A 79 12.81 -2.29 -14.42
CA VAL A 79 13.11 -3.00 -13.18
C VAL A 79 14.53 -2.71 -12.68
N ILE A 80 14.65 -2.49 -11.37
CA ILE A 80 15.91 -2.40 -10.63
C ILE A 80 15.85 -3.41 -9.48
N GLU A 81 16.89 -4.22 -9.33
CA GLU A 81 17.13 -5.06 -8.16
C GLU A 81 18.15 -4.36 -7.26
N GLN A 82 17.72 -3.91 -6.10
CA GLN A 82 18.57 -3.28 -5.11
C GLN A 82 19.02 -4.33 -4.11
N LYS A 83 20.25 -4.81 -4.26
CA LYS A 83 20.84 -5.82 -3.38
C LYS A 83 21.60 -5.20 -2.24
N ALA A 84 21.46 -5.77 -1.04
CA ALA A 84 22.15 -5.35 0.16
C ALA A 84 22.42 -6.53 1.10
N ASP A 85 23.52 -6.44 1.83
CA ASP A 85 23.81 -7.31 2.97
C ASP A 85 23.29 -6.62 4.23
N LEU A 86 22.19 -7.14 4.79
CA LEU A 86 21.52 -6.57 5.97
C LEU A 86 21.78 -7.44 7.19
N GLN A 87 22.11 -6.83 8.32
CA GLN A 87 22.37 -7.56 9.55
C GLN A 87 21.09 -7.70 10.37
N ALA A 88 20.65 -8.95 10.58
CA ALA A 88 19.51 -9.26 11.43
C ALA A 88 19.87 -9.19 12.92
N TYR A 89 18.84 -9.13 13.78
CA TYR A 89 18.95 -9.06 15.25
C TYR A 89 19.81 -10.16 15.87
N ASN A 90 19.83 -11.33 15.24
CA ASN A 90 20.59 -12.51 15.70
C ASN A 90 22.00 -12.62 15.10
N GLY A 91 22.48 -11.58 14.40
CA GLY A 91 23.79 -11.52 13.78
C GLY A 91 23.90 -12.19 12.40
N VAL A 92 22.80 -12.78 11.89
CA VAL A 92 22.77 -13.34 10.53
C VAL A 92 22.83 -12.20 9.51
N VAL A 93 23.65 -12.36 8.47
CA VAL A 93 23.67 -11.46 7.33
C VAL A 93 22.66 -11.94 6.29
N LEU A 94 21.64 -11.14 6.04
CA LEU A 94 20.59 -11.39 5.06
C LEU A 94 21.02 -10.84 3.70
N LYS A 95 21.04 -11.70 2.67
CA LYS A 95 21.27 -11.30 1.27
C LYS A 95 19.96 -10.77 0.69
N SER A 96 19.66 -9.54 1.03
CA SER A 96 18.39 -8.90 0.69
C SER A 96 18.37 -8.39 -0.75
N THR A 97 17.16 -8.37 -1.35
CA THR A 97 16.90 -7.83 -2.68
C THR A 97 15.56 -7.09 -2.70
N ASN A 98 15.58 -5.77 -2.53
CA ASN A 98 14.41 -4.96 -2.86
C ASN A 98 14.23 -4.93 -4.38
N ILE A 99 13.01 -5.10 -4.86
CA ILE A 99 12.70 -5.15 -6.30
C ILE A 99 11.83 -3.93 -6.65
N ILE A 100 12.33 -3.09 -7.55
CA ILE A 100 11.64 -1.87 -7.95
C ILE A 100 11.18 -1.98 -9.39
N GLY A 101 9.89 -1.74 -9.66
CA GLY A 101 9.30 -1.69 -10.99
C GLY A 101 8.71 -0.32 -11.28
N SER A 102 9.29 0.43 -12.21
CA SER A 102 8.88 1.80 -12.55
C SER A 102 8.09 1.87 -13.85
N TYR A 103 6.94 2.55 -13.82
CA TYR A 103 6.05 2.84 -14.95
C TYR A 103 5.98 4.34 -15.18
N ASN A 104 5.71 4.75 -16.43
CA ASN A 104 5.64 6.16 -16.84
C ASN A 104 6.80 6.96 -16.24
N ILE A 105 8.03 6.56 -16.58
CA ILE A 105 9.28 7.06 -15.98
C ILE A 105 9.55 8.54 -16.27
N GLU A 106 8.92 9.10 -17.31
CA GLU A 106 9.07 10.51 -17.68
C GLU A 106 8.18 11.44 -16.81
N SER A 107 7.20 10.88 -16.09
CA SER A 107 6.34 11.67 -15.21
C SER A 107 7.10 12.18 -14.00
N LYS A 108 6.98 13.49 -13.73
CA LYS A 108 7.57 14.14 -12.55
C LYS A 108 6.74 13.92 -11.30
N THR A 109 5.42 13.70 -11.45
CA THR A 109 4.55 13.33 -10.33
C THR A 109 4.53 11.82 -10.22
N ARG A 110 4.99 11.29 -9.11
CA ARG A 110 5.08 9.86 -8.87
C ARG A 110 4.29 9.43 -7.64
N ILE A 111 3.77 8.22 -7.68
CA ILE A 111 3.15 7.52 -6.55
C ILE A 111 4.00 6.29 -6.26
N LEU A 112 4.28 6.06 -4.99
CA LEU A 112 4.94 4.86 -4.49
C LEU A 112 3.87 3.84 -4.07
N LEU A 113 3.95 2.62 -4.59
CA LEU A 113 3.16 1.48 -4.12
C LEU A 113 4.15 0.43 -3.60
N CYS A 114 3.94 -0.06 -2.40
CA CYS A 114 4.88 -1.01 -1.80
C CYS A 114 4.18 -2.15 -1.07
N ALA A 115 4.90 -3.24 -0.90
CA ALA A 115 4.56 -4.42 -0.11
C ALA A 115 5.86 -5.15 0.21
N HIS A 116 5.93 -5.92 1.30
CA HIS A 116 7.04 -6.84 1.48
C HIS A 116 6.78 -8.18 0.78
N TRP A 117 7.85 -8.91 0.45
CA TRP A 117 7.71 -10.16 -0.31
C TRP A 117 8.39 -11.37 0.35
N ASP A 118 9.23 -11.14 1.36
CA ASP A 118 9.79 -12.21 2.19
C ASP A 118 8.73 -12.83 3.11
N SER A 119 9.11 -13.78 3.91
CA SER A 119 8.25 -14.37 4.94
C SER A 119 9.04 -14.74 6.19
N ARG A 120 8.32 -14.81 7.31
CA ARG A 120 8.86 -15.03 8.63
C ARG A 120 9.59 -16.36 8.76
N PRO A 121 10.81 -16.40 9.36
CA PRO A 121 11.61 -17.62 9.52
C PRO A 121 11.10 -18.55 10.61
N ILE A 122 10.20 -18.10 11.48
CA ILE A 122 9.67 -18.82 12.65
C ILE A 122 8.16 -18.58 12.77
N SER A 123 7.43 -19.54 13.34
CA SER A 123 6.00 -19.42 13.63
C SER A 123 5.81 -19.11 15.11
N ASP A 124 6.22 -17.90 15.53
CA ASP A 124 6.31 -17.51 16.95
C ASP A 124 4.97 -17.17 17.61
N HIS A 125 3.90 -17.05 16.84
CA HIS A 125 2.53 -16.92 17.32
C HIS A 125 1.68 -18.20 17.12
N ASP A 126 2.30 -19.32 16.70
CA ASP A 126 1.58 -20.59 16.58
C ASP A 126 1.20 -21.15 17.95
N SER A 127 -0.06 -21.54 18.12
CA SER A 127 -0.57 -22.12 19.39
C SER A 127 0.08 -23.45 19.76
N ASN A 128 0.68 -24.16 18.78
CA ASN A 128 1.46 -25.36 19.01
C ASN A 128 2.96 -25.02 19.11
N PRO A 129 3.61 -25.10 20.31
CA PRO A 129 5.02 -24.77 20.47
C PRO A 129 5.98 -25.60 19.60
N GLN A 130 5.56 -26.77 19.10
CA GLN A 130 6.36 -27.59 18.17
C GLN A 130 6.50 -26.95 16.78
N ASN A 131 5.68 -25.94 16.47
CA ASN A 131 5.72 -25.21 15.22
C ASN A 131 6.66 -23.99 15.30
N PHE A 132 7.05 -23.54 16.49
CA PHE A 132 7.83 -22.30 16.69
C PHE A 132 8.99 -22.13 15.69
N ASN A 133 9.79 -23.17 15.48
CA ASN A 133 10.95 -23.12 14.59
C ASN A 133 10.60 -23.44 13.12
N LYS A 134 9.32 -23.52 12.77
CA LYS A 134 8.91 -23.73 11.37
C LYS A 134 8.75 -22.39 10.70
N PRO A 135 9.23 -22.22 9.45
CA PRO A 135 8.99 -20.99 8.71
C PRO A 135 7.53 -20.87 8.29
N VAL A 136 7.06 -19.65 8.19
CA VAL A 136 5.71 -19.30 7.73
C VAL A 136 5.68 -19.30 6.20
N LEU A 137 4.60 -19.81 5.60
CA LEU A 137 4.39 -19.75 4.14
C LEU A 137 4.11 -18.30 3.69
N GLY A 138 3.51 -17.48 4.54
CA GLY A 138 3.28 -16.06 4.29
C GLY A 138 2.37 -15.81 3.08
N ALA A 139 1.23 -16.49 3.02
CA ALA A 139 0.28 -16.27 1.93
C ALA A 139 -0.41 -14.91 2.05
N ASN A 140 -0.80 -14.53 3.28
CA ASN A 140 -1.35 -13.22 3.58
C ASN A 140 -0.23 -12.22 3.87
N ASP A 141 0.75 -12.63 4.64
CA ASP A 141 1.89 -11.89 5.17
C ASP A 141 3.17 -12.26 4.37
N GLY A 142 3.64 -11.56 3.42
CA GLY A 142 3.41 -10.39 2.58
C GLY A 142 3.00 -10.75 1.15
N ALA A 143 2.74 -12.10 0.79
CA ALA A 143 2.45 -12.42 -0.61
C ALA A 143 1.14 -11.78 -1.09
N SER A 144 0.17 -11.47 -0.21
CA SER A 144 -1.11 -10.87 -0.59
C SER A 144 -0.94 -9.46 -1.16
N GLY A 145 -0.17 -8.60 -0.50
CA GLY A 145 0.14 -7.26 -0.97
C GLY A 145 0.84 -7.29 -2.32
N VAL A 146 1.86 -8.14 -2.46
CA VAL A 146 2.58 -8.37 -3.72
C VAL A 146 1.64 -8.88 -4.82
N GLY A 147 0.72 -9.80 -4.51
CA GLY A 147 -0.25 -10.33 -5.47
C GLY A 147 -1.15 -9.24 -6.07
N VAL A 148 -1.62 -8.30 -5.22
CA VAL A 148 -2.37 -7.12 -5.67
C VAL A 148 -1.51 -6.22 -6.56
N LEU A 149 -0.27 -5.92 -6.15
CA LEU A 149 0.62 -5.05 -6.90
C LEU A 149 1.05 -5.64 -8.25
N LEU A 150 1.22 -6.97 -8.35
CA LEU A 150 1.51 -7.63 -9.62
C LEU A 150 0.34 -7.55 -10.61
N GLU A 151 -0.90 -7.67 -10.13
CA GLU A 151 -2.07 -7.47 -10.99
C GLU A 151 -2.18 -6.02 -11.46
N MET A 152 -1.94 -5.05 -10.57
CA MET A 152 -1.89 -3.64 -10.94
C MET A 152 -0.78 -3.39 -11.98
N ALA A 153 0.41 -3.96 -11.77
CA ALA A 153 1.54 -3.91 -12.70
C ALA A 153 1.17 -4.42 -14.10
N ARG A 154 0.47 -5.56 -14.17
CA ARG A 154 -0.04 -6.13 -15.44
C ARG A 154 -1.00 -5.17 -16.16
N VAL A 155 -1.83 -4.47 -15.39
CA VAL A 155 -2.76 -3.47 -15.94
C VAL A 155 -2.01 -2.22 -16.40
N PHE A 156 -1.04 -1.72 -15.62
CA PHE A 156 -0.23 -0.54 -15.98
C PHE A 156 0.54 -0.72 -17.27
N GLY A 157 1.05 -1.92 -17.53
CA GLY A 157 1.73 -2.24 -18.78
C GLY A 157 0.84 -2.17 -20.03
N LYS A 158 -0.48 -2.32 -19.86
CA LYS A 158 -1.47 -2.21 -20.95
C LYS A 158 -2.15 -0.86 -21.02
N ASN A 159 -2.30 -0.22 -19.88
CA ASN A 159 -3.01 1.05 -19.70
C ASN A 159 -2.14 1.94 -18.81
N THR A 160 -1.20 2.66 -19.37
CA THR A 160 -0.26 3.49 -18.61
C THR A 160 -1.01 4.60 -17.84
N PRO A 161 -0.83 4.72 -16.51
CA PRO A 161 -1.39 5.82 -15.73
C PRO A 161 -0.83 7.18 -16.16
N ASN A 162 -1.57 8.27 -15.91
CA ASN A 162 -1.11 9.63 -16.20
C ASN A 162 0.07 10.05 -15.31
N VAL A 163 0.17 9.48 -14.11
CA VAL A 163 1.26 9.71 -13.17
C VAL A 163 2.31 8.59 -13.26
N GLY A 164 3.52 8.87 -12.80
CA GLY A 164 4.55 7.85 -12.65
C GLY A 164 4.23 6.95 -11.47
N ILE A 165 4.46 5.65 -11.64
CA ILE A 165 4.28 4.66 -10.55
C ILE A 165 5.59 3.95 -10.32
N ASP A 166 5.98 3.85 -9.04
CA ASP A 166 7.04 2.97 -8.60
C ASP A 166 6.45 1.92 -7.66
N ILE A 167 6.53 0.66 -8.08
CA ILE A 167 6.23 -0.48 -7.23
C ILE A 167 7.54 -0.89 -6.58
N VAL A 168 7.60 -0.87 -5.25
CA VAL A 168 8.75 -1.34 -4.48
C VAL A 168 8.34 -2.53 -3.65
N LEU A 169 8.91 -3.68 -3.96
CA LEU A 169 8.74 -4.90 -3.18
C LEU A 169 9.91 -4.99 -2.20
N PHE A 170 9.64 -4.74 -0.93
CA PHE A 170 10.63 -4.75 0.14
C PHE A 170 10.98 -6.17 0.55
N ASP A 171 12.23 -6.40 0.92
CA ASP A 171 12.75 -7.67 1.40
C ASP A 171 13.18 -7.54 2.87
N ALA A 172 13.26 -8.67 3.57
CA ALA A 172 13.69 -8.73 4.95
C ALA A 172 12.89 -7.79 5.88
N GLU A 173 11.59 -7.67 5.64
CA GLU A 173 10.64 -7.02 6.53
C GLU A 173 10.45 -7.89 7.76
N ASP A 174 10.11 -9.18 7.55
CA ASP A 174 9.55 -10.13 8.51
C ASP A 174 10.62 -10.97 9.24
N TYR A 175 11.89 -10.58 9.12
CA TYR A 175 13.01 -11.21 9.84
C TYR A 175 13.30 -10.52 11.18
N GLY A 176 12.28 -9.89 11.79
CA GLY A 176 12.40 -9.18 13.05
C GLY A 176 12.56 -10.09 14.28
N ALA A 177 13.05 -9.52 15.37
CA ALA A 177 13.22 -10.23 16.61
C ALA A 177 11.87 -10.66 17.21
N PRO A 178 11.72 -11.93 17.68
CA PRO A 178 10.52 -12.35 18.38
C PRO A 178 10.39 -11.63 19.72
N GLU A 179 9.17 -11.53 20.25
CA GLU A 179 8.88 -10.80 21.48
C GLU A 179 9.71 -11.25 22.70
N ASN A 180 10.03 -12.55 22.77
CA ASN A 180 10.82 -13.15 23.86
C ASN A 180 12.33 -13.05 23.65
N PHE A 181 12.82 -12.35 22.62
CA PHE A 181 14.25 -12.21 22.36
C PHE A 181 14.93 -11.39 23.45
N VAL A 182 16.01 -11.94 23.99
CA VAL A 182 16.86 -11.26 24.98
C VAL A 182 18.08 -10.68 24.26
N GLY A 183 18.04 -9.39 23.97
CA GLY A 183 19.09 -8.67 23.26
C GLY A 183 18.62 -7.32 22.74
N ASN A 184 19.43 -6.68 21.90
CA ASN A 184 18.99 -5.47 21.22
C ASN A 184 18.12 -5.85 20.01
N SER A 185 16.84 -5.52 20.09
CA SER A 185 15.84 -5.73 19.03
C SER A 185 15.34 -4.42 18.42
N GLU A 186 15.92 -3.29 18.82
CA GLU A 186 15.53 -1.98 18.26
C GLU A 186 15.76 -1.96 16.75
N ASN A 187 14.73 -1.55 16.00
CA ASN A 187 14.74 -1.47 14.52
C ASN A 187 15.11 -2.79 13.83
N SER A 188 14.77 -3.94 14.41
CA SER A 188 15.08 -5.26 13.84
C SER A 188 14.14 -5.69 12.70
N TRP A 189 13.02 -5.01 12.54
CA TRP A 189 11.99 -5.23 11.50
C TRP A 189 12.20 -4.33 10.28
N CYS A 190 11.59 -4.67 9.16
CA CYS A 190 11.53 -3.80 7.98
C CYS A 190 12.92 -3.39 7.44
N LEU A 191 13.89 -4.29 7.50
CA LEU A 191 15.30 -3.96 7.18
C LEU A 191 15.46 -3.51 5.72
N GLY A 192 14.68 -4.07 4.79
CA GLY A 192 14.71 -3.69 3.37
C GLY A 192 14.22 -2.28 3.12
N SER A 193 13.10 -1.88 3.73
CA SER A 193 12.59 -0.51 3.60
C SER A 193 13.46 0.51 4.33
N GLN A 194 14.07 0.16 5.46
CA GLN A 194 15.08 0.99 6.10
C GLN A 194 16.23 1.29 5.14
N TYR A 195 16.76 0.22 4.50
CA TYR A 195 17.86 0.35 3.56
C TYR A 195 17.47 1.17 2.32
N TRP A 196 16.32 0.86 1.70
CA TRP A 196 15.82 1.58 0.53
C TRP A 196 15.58 3.06 0.83
N SER A 197 14.97 3.36 1.97
CA SER A 197 14.66 4.73 2.38
C SER A 197 15.92 5.58 2.59
N ALA A 198 17.01 4.97 3.09
CA ALA A 198 18.30 5.62 3.21
C ALA A 198 19.08 5.68 1.89
N ASN A 199 18.80 4.77 0.95
CA ASN A 199 19.51 4.60 -0.32
C ASN A 199 18.51 4.44 -1.48
N PRO A 200 17.69 5.43 -1.81
CA PRO A 200 16.66 5.27 -2.84
C PRO A 200 17.27 4.89 -4.19
N HIS A 201 16.53 4.14 -4.99
CA HIS A 201 16.95 3.60 -6.29
C HIS A 201 17.27 4.66 -7.35
N VAL A 202 16.87 5.91 -7.10
CA VAL A 202 17.21 7.09 -7.92
C VAL A 202 17.69 8.20 -6.98
N ALA A 203 18.80 8.84 -7.29
CA ALA A 203 19.31 9.96 -6.50
C ALA A 203 18.29 11.09 -6.44
N GLY A 204 17.98 11.55 -5.21
CA GLY A 204 16.97 12.59 -4.97
C GLY A 204 15.54 12.13 -5.27
N TYR A 205 15.27 10.83 -5.21
CA TYR A 205 13.92 10.27 -5.40
C TYR A 205 12.91 10.89 -4.44
N THR A 206 11.75 11.20 -4.98
CA THR A 206 10.58 11.63 -4.20
C THR A 206 9.30 11.14 -4.87
N ALA A 207 8.26 10.96 -4.08
CA ALA A 207 6.92 10.65 -4.55
C ALA A 207 5.92 11.60 -3.88
N LYS A 208 4.78 11.82 -4.53
CA LYS A 208 3.68 12.63 -3.98
C LYS A 208 3.17 12.04 -2.67
N TYR A 209 3.05 10.71 -2.67
CA TYR A 209 2.77 9.87 -1.50
C TYR A 209 3.10 8.40 -1.80
N GLY A 210 3.13 7.59 -0.74
CA GLY A 210 3.25 6.14 -0.79
C GLY A 210 2.01 5.44 -0.22
N ILE A 211 1.77 4.20 -0.67
CA ILE A 211 0.78 3.28 -0.12
C ILE A 211 1.43 1.92 0.03
N LEU A 212 1.54 1.46 1.27
CA LEU A 212 1.96 0.10 1.62
C LEU A 212 0.73 -0.81 1.65
N LEU A 213 0.91 -2.05 1.22
CA LEU A 213 -0.06 -3.12 1.33
C LEU A 213 0.54 -4.26 2.14
N ASP A 214 0.02 -4.49 3.32
CA ASP A 214 0.37 -5.64 4.12
C ASP A 214 -0.85 -6.40 4.61
N MET A 215 -0.80 -7.73 4.58
CA MET A 215 -1.88 -8.64 5.00
C MET A 215 -3.26 -8.28 4.41
N VAL A 216 -3.32 -8.03 3.10
CA VAL A 216 -4.53 -7.55 2.40
C VAL A 216 -5.33 -8.68 1.72
N GLY A 217 -5.10 -9.94 2.09
CA GLY A 217 -5.74 -11.09 1.45
C GLY A 217 -6.68 -11.90 2.32
N ALA A 218 -6.74 -11.65 3.64
CA ALA A 218 -7.51 -12.46 4.58
C ALA A 218 -9.03 -12.40 4.33
N PRO A 219 -9.77 -13.50 4.56
CA PRO A 219 -11.24 -13.47 4.56
C PRO A 219 -11.76 -12.48 5.60
N ASN A 220 -12.73 -11.67 5.20
CA ASN A 220 -13.34 -10.65 6.06
C ASN A 220 -12.34 -9.66 6.70
N ALA A 221 -11.21 -9.43 6.06
CA ALA A 221 -10.22 -8.45 6.55
C ALA A 221 -10.86 -7.08 6.75
N THR A 222 -10.42 -6.39 7.80
CA THR A 222 -10.83 -5.02 8.09
C THR A 222 -9.60 -4.13 8.15
N PHE A 223 -9.64 -3.03 7.40
CA PHE A 223 -8.59 -2.02 7.32
C PHE A 223 -9.06 -0.77 8.06
N TYR A 224 -8.47 -0.50 9.20
CA TYR A 224 -8.70 0.73 9.97
C TYR A 224 -7.73 1.81 9.53
N LYS A 225 -8.01 3.07 9.88
CA LYS A 225 -7.07 4.18 9.67
C LYS A 225 -5.93 4.04 10.66
N GLU A 226 -4.82 3.45 10.21
CA GLU A 226 -3.65 3.19 11.02
C GLU A 226 -3.06 4.50 11.57
N GLN A 227 -2.59 4.51 12.82
CA GLN A 227 -2.27 5.75 13.55
C GLN A 227 -1.03 6.46 13.01
N ILE A 228 0.02 5.73 12.59
CA ILE A 228 1.22 6.33 11.99
C ILE A 228 0.87 6.95 10.64
N SER A 229 0.10 6.23 9.81
CA SER A 229 -0.44 6.71 8.54
C SER A 229 -1.22 8.02 8.72
N MET A 230 -2.08 8.07 9.74
CA MET A 230 -2.85 9.28 10.08
C MET A 230 -1.96 10.42 10.57
N SER A 231 -0.81 10.12 11.17
CA SER A 231 0.12 11.15 11.66
C SER A 231 0.94 11.79 10.52
N TYR A 232 1.29 11.01 9.49
CA TYR A 232 2.15 11.47 8.40
C TYR A 232 1.39 11.88 7.13
N ALA A 233 0.28 11.19 6.82
CA ALA A 233 -0.44 11.36 5.56
C ALA A 233 -1.98 11.28 5.71
N PRO A 234 -2.62 12.05 6.61
CA PRO A 234 -4.05 11.96 6.90
C PRO A 234 -4.93 12.20 5.67
N ASP A 235 -4.50 13.08 4.76
CA ASP A 235 -5.25 13.38 3.53
C ASP A 235 -5.26 12.19 2.58
N VAL A 236 -4.14 11.45 2.49
CA VAL A 236 -4.05 10.23 1.67
C VAL A 236 -4.95 9.13 2.24
N VAL A 237 -4.89 8.90 3.57
CA VAL A 237 -5.78 7.94 4.26
C VAL A 237 -7.24 8.28 3.97
N ASN A 238 -7.65 9.52 4.24
CA ASN A 238 -9.04 9.95 4.06
C ASN A 238 -9.51 9.84 2.60
N ASN A 239 -8.64 10.11 1.63
CA ASN A 239 -8.93 9.97 0.21
C ASN A 239 -9.16 8.48 -0.15
N VAL A 240 -8.24 7.59 0.23
CA VAL A 240 -8.33 6.15 -0.05
C VAL A 240 -9.60 5.55 0.56
N TRP A 241 -9.87 5.82 1.85
CA TRP A 241 -11.08 5.33 2.53
C TRP A 241 -12.38 5.90 1.93
N SER A 242 -12.34 7.16 1.47
CA SER A 242 -13.48 7.76 0.77
C SER A 242 -13.74 7.08 -0.58
N ILE A 243 -12.69 6.78 -1.35
CA ILE A 243 -12.79 6.06 -2.63
C ILE A 243 -13.35 4.65 -2.38
N ALA A 244 -12.80 3.91 -1.42
CA ALA A 244 -13.28 2.57 -1.05
C ALA A 244 -14.77 2.57 -0.69
N ARG A 245 -15.20 3.51 0.16
CA ARG A 245 -16.61 3.68 0.52
C ARG A 245 -17.49 3.96 -0.68
N ASN A 246 -17.07 4.85 -1.59
CA ASN A 246 -17.84 5.19 -2.80
C ASN A 246 -17.95 4.01 -3.78
N LEU A 247 -17.02 3.05 -3.70
CA LEU A 247 -17.03 1.80 -4.46
C LEU A 247 -17.84 0.69 -3.76
N GLY A 248 -18.38 0.94 -2.56
CA GLY A 248 -19.19 -0.03 -1.81
C GLY A 248 -18.37 -0.98 -0.92
N PHE A 249 -17.10 -0.66 -0.61
CA PHE A 249 -16.20 -1.50 0.18
C PHE A 249 -16.08 -1.10 1.65
N SER A 250 -17.11 -0.45 2.21
CA SER A 250 -17.12 -0.01 3.62
C SER A 250 -16.97 -1.14 4.64
N GLN A 251 -17.29 -2.38 4.27
CA GLN A 251 -17.10 -3.55 5.14
C GLN A 251 -15.63 -3.94 5.30
N TYR A 252 -14.77 -3.55 4.36
CA TYR A 252 -13.32 -3.76 4.44
C TYR A 252 -12.60 -2.52 4.98
N PHE A 253 -12.93 -1.34 4.46
CA PHE A 253 -12.30 -0.06 4.83
C PHE A 253 -13.12 0.63 5.93
N ILE A 254 -12.79 0.31 7.17
CA ILE A 254 -13.51 0.80 8.36
C ILE A 254 -13.15 2.27 8.61
N ASN A 255 -14.17 3.14 8.70
CA ASN A 255 -13.95 4.58 8.88
C ASN A 255 -13.70 4.97 10.34
N GLU A 256 -12.85 4.20 11.03
CA GLU A 256 -12.43 4.40 12.41
C GLU A 256 -10.90 4.37 12.50
N ASN A 257 -10.34 4.96 13.56
CA ASN A 257 -8.91 4.92 13.79
C ASN A 257 -8.51 3.55 14.35
N GLY A 258 -7.41 3.01 13.82
CA GLY A 258 -6.74 1.81 14.33
C GLY A 258 -5.63 2.12 15.32
N GLY A 259 -4.85 1.09 15.65
CA GLY A 259 -3.62 1.20 16.44
C GLY A 259 -2.45 1.76 15.64
N ALA A 260 -1.32 2.00 16.31
CA ALA A 260 -0.05 2.25 15.65
C ALA A 260 0.65 0.91 15.36
N ILE A 261 1.07 0.72 14.12
CA ILE A 261 1.75 -0.48 13.67
C ILE A 261 3.12 -0.09 13.14
N THR A 262 4.16 -0.78 13.59
CA THR A 262 5.51 -0.62 13.02
C THR A 262 5.59 -1.48 11.79
N ASP A 263 5.75 -0.84 10.63
CA ASP A 263 5.84 -1.51 9.34
C ASP A 263 6.68 -0.65 8.37
N ASP A 264 6.91 -1.10 7.15
CA ASP A 264 7.74 -0.48 6.11
C ASP A 264 7.40 1.00 5.88
N HIS A 265 6.11 1.38 5.93
CA HIS A 265 5.65 2.76 5.75
C HIS A 265 6.25 3.71 6.79
N LEU A 266 6.53 3.22 8.01
CA LEU A 266 7.15 4.03 9.05
C LEU A 266 8.53 4.54 8.60
N TYR A 267 9.34 3.68 8.00
CA TYR A 267 10.69 4.02 7.56
C TYR A 267 10.68 4.84 6.28
N VAL A 268 9.72 4.59 5.36
CA VAL A 268 9.48 5.45 4.20
C VAL A 268 9.15 6.88 4.65
N ASN A 269 8.32 7.04 5.67
CA ASN A 269 7.99 8.35 6.26
C ASN A 269 9.21 8.99 6.95
N LYS A 270 9.87 8.24 7.86
CA LYS A 270 10.91 8.80 8.73
C LYS A 270 12.23 9.08 8.01
N ILE A 271 12.62 8.20 7.08
CA ILE A 271 13.96 8.24 6.45
C ILE A 271 13.88 8.86 5.07
N ALA A 272 12.97 8.38 4.20
CA ALA A 272 12.84 8.93 2.85
C ALA A 272 12.05 10.25 2.81
N GLY A 273 11.28 10.57 3.87
CA GLY A 273 10.47 11.78 3.94
C GLY A 273 9.30 11.81 2.96
N ILE A 274 8.82 10.63 2.54
CA ILE A 274 7.69 10.48 1.64
C ILE A 274 6.44 10.17 2.48
N PRO A 275 5.36 11.00 2.42
CA PRO A 275 4.11 10.69 3.09
C PRO A 275 3.57 9.33 2.65
N CYS A 276 3.64 8.31 3.50
CA CYS A 276 3.26 6.95 3.18
C CYS A 276 2.22 6.43 4.17
N ILE A 277 1.18 5.77 3.65
CA ILE A 277 0.16 5.12 4.44
C ILE A 277 0.30 3.61 4.35
N ASP A 278 -0.32 2.93 5.31
CA ASP A 278 -0.42 1.49 5.36
C ASP A 278 -1.89 1.05 5.25
N ILE A 279 -2.16 0.12 4.35
CA ILE A 279 -3.41 -0.62 4.28
C ILE A 279 -3.11 -2.02 4.80
N ILE A 280 -3.38 -2.20 6.09
CA ILE A 280 -3.06 -3.44 6.82
C ILE A 280 -4.30 -3.99 7.51
N HIS A 281 -4.45 -5.32 7.51
CA HIS A 281 -5.52 -5.96 8.27
C HIS A 281 -5.35 -5.71 9.75
N PHE A 282 -6.38 -5.16 10.40
CA PHE A 282 -6.43 -4.96 11.84
C PHE A 282 -7.73 -5.53 12.42
N ASN A 283 -7.60 -6.46 13.37
CA ASN A 283 -8.71 -7.04 14.12
C ASN A 283 -8.61 -6.65 15.59
N PRO A 284 -9.37 -5.65 16.07
CA PRO A 284 -9.28 -5.17 17.45
C PRO A 284 -9.74 -6.20 18.49
N ASN A 285 -10.31 -7.33 18.05
CA ASN A 285 -10.80 -8.39 18.95
C ASN A 285 -9.84 -9.59 19.04
N SER A 286 -8.75 -9.60 18.26
CA SER A 286 -7.71 -10.63 18.36
C SER A 286 -6.64 -10.25 19.38
N GLU A 287 -5.87 -11.23 19.83
CA GLU A 287 -4.80 -11.06 20.84
C GLU A 287 -3.70 -10.12 20.34
N HIS A 288 -3.32 -10.22 19.06
CA HIS A 288 -2.21 -9.48 18.46
C HIS A 288 -2.65 -8.33 17.54
N GLY A 289 -3.96 -8.11 17.40
CA GLY A 289 -4.50 -7.10 16.49
C GLY A 289 -4.58 -7.55 15.02
N PHE A 290 -4.20 -8.79 14.70
CA PHE A 290 -4.19 -9.33 13.33
C PHE A 290 -5.07 -10.58 13.20
N GLY A 291 -5.06 -11.25 12.06
CA GLY A 291 -5.77 -12.51 11.87
C GLY A 291 -5.15 -13.66 12.68
N ASP A 292 -5.97 -14.63 13.10
CA ASP A 292 -5.55 -15.73 13.99
C ASP A 292 -4.45 -16.63 13.42
N PHE A 293 -4.18 -16.54 12.11
CA PHE A 293 -3.12 -17.29 11.42
C PHE A 293 -1.82 -16.48 11.24
N TRP A 294 -1.80 -15.21 11.66
CA TRP A 294 -0.61 -14.37 11.60
C TRP A 294 0.56 -14.99 12.37
N HIS A 295 1.72 -15.07 11.73
CA HIS A 295 2.95 -15.67 12.25
C HIS A 295 2.78 -17.13 12.72
N THR A 296 1.91 -17.88 12.04
CA THR A 296 1.70 -19.32 12.29
C THR A 296 1.93 -20.14 11.02
N VAL A 297 2.03 -21.46 11.17
CA VAL A 297 2.07 -22.36 10.01
C VAL A 297 0.76 -22.37 9.17
N ASN A 298 -0.29 -21.70 9.65
CA ASN A 298 -1.59 -21.63 9.01
C ASN A 298 -1.74 -20.40 8.09
N ASP A 299 -0.74 -19.55 7.95
CA ASP A 299 -0.77 -18.51 6.91
C ASP A 299 -0.54 -19.12 5.53
N THR A 300 -1.60 -19.69 5.01
CA THR A 300 -1.63 -20.48 3.76
C THR A 300 -2.69 -19.95 2.80
N MET A 301 -2.73 -20.49 1.59
CA MET A 301 -3.74 -20.11 0.58
C MET A 301 -5.19 -20.37 0.99
N GLU A 302 -5.44 -21.20 2.01
CA GLU A 302 -6.78 -21.44 2.57
C GLU A 302 -7.33 -20.18 3.25
N ASN A 303 -6.43 -19.28 3.68
CA ASN A 303 -6.73 -18.01 4.33
C ASN A 303 -6.62 -16.80 3.37
N ILE A 304 -6.77 -17.03 2.05
CA ILE A 304 -6.81 -15.96 1.05
C ILE A 304 -8.18 -15.88 0.39
N ASP A 305 -8.81 -14.71 0.49
CA ASP A 305 -10.10 -14.41 -0.13
C ASP A 305 -9.95 -13.45 -1.32
N LYS A 306 -10.45 -13.87 -2.47
CA LYS A 306 -10.46 -13.06 -3.70
C LYS A 306 -11.28 -11.78 -3.57
N ASN A 307 -12.33 -11.77 -2.73
CA ASN A 307 -13.15 -10.57 -2.53
C ASN A 307 -12.37 -9.48 -1.80
N THR A 308 -11.54 -9.85 -0.83
CA THR A 308 -10.65 -8.91 -0.14
C THR A 308 -9.61 -8.34 -1.10
N LEU A 309 -8.94 -9.21 -1.88
CA LEU A 309 -8.01 -8.78 -2.92
C LEU A 309 -8.68 -7.85 -3.94
N PHE A 310 -9.93 -8.16 -4.34
CA PHE A 310 -10.72 -7.33 -5.26
C PHE A 310 -11.03 -5.95 -4.68
N ALA A 311 -11.44 -5.87 -3.42
CA ALA A 311 -11.77 -4.63 -2.76
C ALA A 311 -10.54 -3.69 -2.68
N VAL A 312 -9.40 -4.24 -2.26
CA VAL A 312 -8.13 -3.48 -2.16
C VAL A 312 -7.65 -3.05 -3.54
N GLY A 313 -7.51 -4.00 -4.46
CA GLY A 313 -6.99 -3.72 -5.80
C GLY A 313 -7.86 -2.73 -6.58
N THR A 314 -9.20 -2.90 -6.54
CA THR A 314 -10.14 -1.97 -7.20
C THR A 314 -10.07 -0.57 -6.59
N THR A 315 -9.91 -0.46 -5.27
CA THR A 315 -9.73 0.83 -4.60
C THR A 315 -8.46 1.52 -5.09
N LEU A 316 -7.33 0.82 -5.10
CA LEU A 316 -6.05 1.38 -5.53
C LEU A 316 -6.01 1.73 -7.02
N MET A 317 -6.66 0.93 -7.89
CA MET A 317 -6.83 1.30 -9.30
C MET A 317 -7.55 2.64 -9.44
N ASN A 318 -8.60 2.87 -8.65
CA ASN A 318 -9.30 4.16 -8.66
C ASN A 318 -8.45 5.30 -8.08
N VAL A 319 -7.64 5.04 -7.04
CA VAL A 319 -6.69 6.03 -6.50
C VAL A 319 -5.70 6.45 -7.59
N VAL A 320 -5.05 5.49 -8.24
CA VAL A 320 -3.98 5.77 -9.21
C VAL A 320 -4.49 6.44 -10.49
N TYR A 321 -5.59 5.95 -11.06
CA TYR A 321 -6.06 6.47 -12.37
C TYR A 321 -6.84 7.78 -12.27
N LYS A 322 -7.28 8.17 -11.07
CA LYS A 322 -7.95 9.47 -10.84
C LYS A 322 -6.99 10.58 -10.36
N GLU A 323 -5.70 10.26 -10.18
CA GLU A 323 -4.66 11.26 -10.01
C GLU A 323 -4.33 11.96 -11.35
#